data_83499054c6793282874b2045e86a1982
#
_entry.id   83499054c6793282874b2045e86a1982
#
_cell.length_a   1.000
_cell.length_b   1.000
_cell.length_c   1.000
_cell.angle_alpha   90.00
_cell.angle_beta   90.00
_cell.angle_gamma   90.00
#
_symmetry.space_group_name_H-M   'P 1'
#
loop_
_entity.id
_entity.type
_entity.pdbx_description
1 polymer ?
#
loop_
_entity_poly.entity_id
_entity_poly.type
_entity_poly.pdbx_seq_one_letter_code
_entity_poly.pdbx_strand_id
1 'polypeptide(L)'
;IILYDALGSFGLVYNVDPSTPFLQISDDKSAFDTVKYPWELLDDKIGDCDDLATLYGTLLNNIGIETMWLDVFKPGEGHVFLMFDSGVKPDDVDRLFLDRNEVAILDNKVWIPVEATLVGKPFFSAWKQGALKYSQMKADQFVNEISMTKAMTKYLPGSITPEEVYIPDPTGVSELLEEDIRQYIKWLDQVVAKGIEGKLETADDYYDVAVLYMEFGRYQSA
;
A
#
# COMPACT_ATOMS: atom_id res chain seq x y z
N ILE A 1 -3.91 -6.50 1.68
CA ILE A 1 -3.19 -7.43 2.57
C ILE A 1 -2.69 -8.62 1.74
N ILE A 2 -3.56 -9.54 1.28
CA ILE A 2 -3.18 -10.82 0.65
C ILE A 2 -2.12 -10.68 -0.46
N LEU A 3 -2.27 -9.72 -1.37
CA LEU A 3 -1.28 -9.48 -2.43
C LEU A 3 0.07 -9.05 -1.86
N TYR A 4 0.08 -8.22 -0.83
CA TYR A 4 1.31 -7.76 -0.19
C TYR A 4 2.04 -8.92 0.48
N ASP A 5 1.32 -9.75 1.23
CA ASP A 5 1.87 -10.93 1.91
C ASP A 5 2.35 -11.98 0.89
N ALA A 6 1.62 -12.13 -0.22
CA ALA A 6 2.05 -13.01 -1.31
C ALA A 6 3.40 -12.57 -1.90
N LEU A 7 3.62 -11.28 -2.10
CA LEU A 7 4.91 -10.75 -2.59
C LEU A 7 6.04 -11.02 -1.60
N GLY A 8 5.80 -10.82 -0.30
CA GLY A 8 6.76 -11.13 0.74
C GLY A 8 7.11 -12.62 0.81
N SER A 9 6.08 -13.48 0.77
CA SER A 9 6.24 -14.94 0.78
C SER A 9 6.92 -15.47 -0.48
N PHE A 10 6.77 -14.77 -1.59
CA PHE A 10 7.46 -15.07 -2.85
C PHE A 10 8.97 -14.86 -2.73
N GLY A 11 9.42 -14.12 -1.72
CA GLY A 11 10.82 -13.87 -1.43
C GLY A 11 11.36 -12.61 -2.09
N LEU A 12 10.49 -11.64 -2.38
CA LEU A 12 10.94 -10.31 -2.78
C LEU A 12 11.69 -9.64 -1.65
N VAL A 13 12.80 -8.99 -1.99
CA VAL A 13 13.68 -8.29 -1.06
C VAL A 13 13.93 -6.88 -1.55
N TYR A 14 13.79 -5.92 -0.65
CA TYR A 14 14.26 -4.56 -0.89
C TYR A 14 15.78 -4.49 -0.82
N ASN A 15 16.38 -3.93 -1.84
CA ASN A 15 17.80 -3.57 -1.85
C ASN A 15 17.98 -2.25 -2.59
N VAL A 16 18.75 -1.35 -1.99
CA VAL A 16 19.08 -0.06 -2.64
C VAL A 16 19.92 -0.36 -3.87
N ASP A 17 19.55 0.19 -5.01
CA ASP A 17 20.35 0.09 -6.23
C ASP A 17 21.75 0.69 -5.96
N PRO A 18 22.84 -0.06 -6.18
CA PRO A 18 24.20 0.43 -5.96
C PRO A 18 24.56 1.61 -6.88
N SER A 19 23.81 1.80 -7.94
CA SER A 19 23.96 2.92 -8.87
C SER A 19 22.88 3.99 -8.69
N THR A 20 22.27 4.14 -7.49
CA THR A 20 21.13 5.04 -7.29
C THR A 20 21.37 6.38 -7.97
N PRO A 21 20.91 6.56 -9.21
CA PRO A 21 21.18 7.77 -9.94
C PRO A 21 20.46 8.97 -9.33
N PHE A 22 19.37 8.74 -8.59
CA PHE A 22 18.53 9.80 -8.06
C PHE A 22 19.30 10.78 -7.18
N LEU A 23 20.22 10.31 -6.34
CA LEU A 23 21.11 11.18 -5.58
C LEU A 23 22.20 11.82 -6.45
N GLN A 24 22.49 11.25 -7.62
CA GLN A 24 23.47 11.73 -8.58
C GLN A 24 22.84 12.57 -9.71
N ILE A 25 21.56 12.35 -10.03
CA ILE A 25 20.81 13.05 -11.08
C ILE A 25 20.67 14.55 -10.80
N SER A 26 20.73 14.99 -9.55
CA SER A 26 20.75 16.43 -9.24
C SER A 26 21.88 17.17 -9.96
N ASP A 27 23.00 16.47 -10.27
CA ASP A 27 24.18 17.06 -10.87
C ASP A 27 24.51 16.50 -12.28
N ASP A 28 24.03 15.30 -12.65
CA ASP A 28 24.27 14.69 -13.97
C ASP A 28 22.95 14.43 -14.72
N LYS A 29 22.64 15.33 -15.65
CA LYS A 29 21.44 15.23 -16.53
C LYS A 29 21.48 14.03 -17.51
N SER A 30 22.54 13.28 -17.56
CA SER A 30 22.69 12.07 -18.37
C SER A 30 22.44 10.78 -17.59
N ALA A 31 22.29 10.84 -16.28
CA ALA A 31 21.93 9.69 -15.46
C ALA A 31 20.42 9.41 -15.62
N PHE A 32 20.08 8.16 -15.89
CA PHE A 32 18.70 7.69 -15.98
C PHE A 32 18.48 6.72 -14.82
N ASP A 33 17.41 6.93 -14.10
CA ASP A 33 16.88 5.90 -13.20
C ASP A 33 16.14 4.87 -14.02
N THR A 34 16.27 3.59 -13.65
CA THR A 34 15.66 2.48 -14.38
C THR A 34 14.71 1.74 -13.47
N VAL A 35 13.43 1.76 -13.79
CA VAL A 35 12.41 0.98 -13.09
C VAL A 35 12.29 -0.38 -13.80
N LYS A 36 12.43 -1.46 -13.04
CA LYS A 36 12.22 -2.83 -13.55
C LYS A 36 10.78 -3.05 -13.96
N TYR A 37 10.60 -3.78 -15.06
CA TYR A 37 9.27 -4.30 -15.35
C TYR A 37 8.84 -5.28 -14.23
N PRO A 38 7.53 -5.36 -13.92
CA PRO A 38 7.03 -6.28 -12.90
C PRO A 38 7.51 -7.73 -13.04
N TRP A 39 7.64 -8.24 -14.26
CA TRP A 39 8.12 -9.60 -14.50
C TRP A 39 9.63 -9.75 -14.22
N GLU A 40 10.45 -8.73 -14.51
CA GLU A 40 11.88 -8.72 -14.18
C GLU A 40 12.08 -8.75 -12.68
N LEU A 41 11.32 -7.93 -11.95
CA LEU A 41 11.38 -7.92 -10.50
C LEU A 41 10.95 -9.26 -9.89
N LEU A 42 9.93 -9.91 -10.46
CA LEU A 42 9.50 -11.24 -10.02
C LEU A 42 10.57 -12.32 -10.29
N ASP A 43 11.35 -12.21 -11.34
CA ASP A 43 12.44 -13.12 -11.65
C ASP A 43 13.66 -12.87 -10.78
N ASP A 44 14.13 -11.64 -10.71
CA ASP A 44 15.28 -11.21 -9.90
C ASP A 44 15.04 -11.34 -8.39
N LYS A 45 13.81 -11.12 -7.94
CA LYS A 45 13.38 -11.05 -6.53
C LYS A 45 14.03 -9.94 -5.69
N ILE A 46 14.74 -9.05 -6.31
CA ILE A 46 15.44 -7.94 -5.67
C ILE A 46 15.11 -6.66 -6.43
N GLY A 47 14.62 -5.67 -5.74
CA GLY A 47 14.32 -4.37 -6.31
C GLY A 47 14.43 -3.25 -5.28
N ASP A 48 14.46 -2.03 -5.76
CA ASP A 48 14.45 -0.86 -4.91
C ASP A 48 13.04 -0.29 -4.69
N CYS A 49 12.92 0.97 -4.28
CA CYS A 49 11.64 1.53 -3.83
C CYS A 49 10.63 1.69 -4.98
N ASP A 50 11.06 2.11 -6.16
CA ASP A 50 10.18 2.33 -7.31
C ASP A 50 9.82 1.02 -8.02
N ASP A 51 10.74 0.05 -8.07
CA ASP A 51 10.48 -1.31 -8.54
C ASP A 51 9.34 -1.97 -7.74
N LEU A 52 9.47 -1.98 -6.41
CA LEU A 52 8.50 -2.59 -5.50
C LEU A 52 7.15 -1.85 -5.52
N ALA A 53 7.19 -0.50 -5.55
CA ALA A 53 5.97 0.30 -5.65
C ALA A 53 5.26 0.08 -7.00
N THR A 54 6.02 -0.05 -8.10
CA THR A 54 5.49 -0.33 -9.43
C THR A 54 4.83 -1.70 -9.49
N LEU A 55 5.49 -2.74 -9.01
CA LEU A 55 4.94 -4.10 -9.00
C LEU A 55 3.65 -4.15 -8.18
N TYR A 56 3.68 -3.69 -6.92
CA TYR A 56 2.52 -3.75 -6.05
C TYR A 56 1.35 -2.91 -6.59
N GLY A 57 1.63 -1.69 -7.07
CA GLY A 57 0.65 -0.82 -7.69
C GLY A 57 0.03 -1.43 -8.95
N THR A 58 0.82 -2.08 -9.80
CA THR A 58 0.35 -2.77 -11.01
C THR A 58 -0.59 -3.92 -10.65
N LEU A 59 -0.25 -4.73 -9.65
CA LEU A 59 -1.10 -5.83 -9.21
C LEU A 59 -2.45 -5.34 -8.65
N LEU A 60 -2.44 -4.27 -7.86
CA LEU A 60 -3.67 -3.65 -7.34
C LEU A 60 -4.54 -3.09 -8.47
N ASN A 61 -3.94 -2.37 -9.44
CA ASN A 61 -4.68 -1.86 -10.59
C ASN A 61 -5.28 -2.97 -11.45
N ASN A 62 -4.60 -4.10 -11.61
CA ASN A 62 -5.10 -5.25 -12.37
C ASN A 62 -6.37 -5.87 -11.77
N ILE A 63 -6.58 -5.73 -10.47
CA ILE A 63 -7.81 -6.17 -9.78
C ILE A 63 -8.81 -5.02 -9.56
N GLY A 64 -8.60 -3.87 -10.20
CA GLY A 64 -9.51 -2.73 -10.16
C GLY A 64 -9.39 -1.79 -8.97
N ILE A 65 -8.32 -1.91 -8.16
CA ILE A 65 -8.03 -1.00 -7.06
C ILE A 65 -7.16 0.15 -7.57
N GLU A 66 -7.66 1.38 -7.50
CA GLU A 66 -6.89 2.55 -7.92
C GLU A 66 -5.68 2.80 -7.02
N THR A 67 -4.58 3.20 -7.62
CA THR A 67 -3.33 3.50 -6.92
C THR A 67 -2.76 4.86 -7.29
N MET A 68 -1.97 5.41 -6.38
CA MET A 68 -1.12 6.57 -6.59
C MET A 68 0.30 6.27 -6.16
N TRP A 69 1.26 6.75 -6.92
CA TRP A 69 2.64 6.85 -6.46
C TRP A 69 2.82 8.09 -5.60
N LEU A 70 3.62 7.94 -4.57
CA LEU A 70 4.05 8.99 -3.67
C LEU A 70 5.54 9.21 -3.90
N ASP A 71 5.85 10.20 -4.73
CA ASP A 71 7.21 10.56 -5.08
C ASP A 71 7.72 11.62 -4.09
N VAL A 72 8.70 11.25 -3.27
CA VAL A 72 9.36 12.11 -2.28
C VAL A 72 10.61 12.73 -2.88
N PHE A 73 10.68 14.05 -2.89
CA PHE A 73 11.76 14.83 -3.49
C PHE A 73 12.45 15.78 -2.50
N LYS A 74 12.64 15.36 -1.28
CA LYS A 74 13.34 16.13 -0.27
C LYS A 74 14.84 16.23 -0.61
N PRO A 75 15.50 17.38 -0.40
CA PRO A 75 16.93 17.52 -0.66
C PRO A 75 17.77 16.41 0.02
N GLY A 76 18.53 15.65 -0.77
CA GLY A 76 19.34 14.53 -0.32
C GLY A 76 18.57 13.24 -0.02
N GLU A 77 17.26 13.19 -0.30
CA GLU A 77 16.43 12.00 -0.12
C GLU A 77 15.45 11.89 -1.30
N GLY A 78 15.61 10.86 -2.11
CA GLY A 78 14.64 10.43 -3.11
C GLY A 78 14.00 9.14 -2.68
N HIS A 79 12.67 9.04 -2.75
CA HIS A 79 11.99 7.83 -2.37
C HIS A 79 10.63 7.73 -3.05
N VAL A 80 10.27 6.53 -3.47
CA VAL A 80 8.95 6.24 -4.02
C VAL A 80 8.27 5.17 -3.19
N PHE A 81 7.03 5.44 -2.82
CA PHE A 81 6.12 4.45 -2.24
C PHE A 81 4.73 4.67 -2.81
N LEU A 82 3.71 3.97 -2.36
CA LEU A 82 2.38 4.07 -2.96
C LEU A 82 1.27 4.23 -1.93
N MET A 83 0.11 4.63 -2.42
CA MET A 83 -1.15 4.48 -1.71
C MET A 83 -2.22 3.92 -2.65
N PHE A 84 -3.23 3.26 -2.09
CA PHE A 84 -4.35 2.70 -2.82
C PHE A 84 -5.69 3.15 -2.24
N ASP A 85 -6.71 3.19 -3.09
CA ASP A 85 -8.08 3.53 -2.70
C ASP A 85 -8.64 2.42 -1.79
N SER A 86 -9.02 2.79 -0.58
CA SER A 86 -9.61 1.86 0.40
C SER A 86 -11.05 1.47 0.09
N GLY A 87 -11.73 2.20 -0.81
CA GLY A 87 -13.16 2.10 -1.04
C GLY A 87 -14.03 2.74 0.07
N VAL A 88 -13.42 3.23 1.15
CA VAL A 88 -14.11 3.91 2.24
C VAL A 88 -14.45 5.35 1.84
N LYS A 89 -15.59 5.86 2.28
CA LYS A 89 -15.96 7.27 2.07
C LYS A 89 -15.29 8.16 3.12
N PRO A 90 -14.93 9.42 2.78
CA PRO A 90 -14.34 10.35 3.75
C PRO A 90 -15.14 10.55 5.04
N ASP A 91 -16.47 10.52 4.95
CA ASP A 91 -17.36 10.69 6.11
C ASP A 91 -17.31 9.50 7.09
N ASP A 92 -16.84 8.35 6.63
CA ASP A 92 -16.73 7.13 7.45
C ASP A 92 -15.37 6.98 8.13
N VAL A 93 -14.41 7.86 7.85
CA VAL A 93 -13.02 7.72 8.35
C VAL A 93 -12.96 7.67 9.88
N ASP A 94 -13.64 8.60 10.54
CA ASP A 94 -13.60 8.69 12.01
C ASP A 94 -14.28 7.48 12.69
N ARG A 95 -15.15 6.79 11.95
CA ARG A 95 -15.82 5.57 12.40
C ARG A 95 -14.97 4.31 12.17
N LEU A 96 -14.29 4.24 11.00
CA LEU A 96 -13.62 3.01 10.54
C LEU A 96 -12.12 2.98 10.80
N PHE A 97 -11.49 4.11 11.15
CA PHE A 97 -10.05 4.16 11.44
C PHE A 97 -9.80 4.65 12.86
N LEU A 98 -8.75 4.13 13.48
CA LEU A 98 -8.37 4.50 14.85
C LEU A 98 -7.79 5.91 14.91
N ASP A 99 -6.98 6.24 13.94
CA ASP A 99 -6.35 7.54 13.80
C ASP A 99 -6.52 8.04 12.36
N ARG A 100 -6.99 9.27 12.21
CA ARG A 100 -7.15 9.91 10.90
C ARG A 100 -5.83 10.05 10.14
N ASN A 101 -4.70 10.04 10.85
CA ASN A 101 -3.37 10.07 10.25
C ASN A 101 -2.94 8.73 9.63
N GLU A 102 -3.69 7.64 9.84
CA GLU A 102 -3.44 6.35 9.20
C GLU A 102 -3.81 6.33 7.72
N VAL A 103 -4.56 7.34 7.25
CA VAL A 103 -5.06 7.43 5.88
C VAL A 103 -4.82 8.81 5.29
N ALA A 104 -4.89 8.90 3.96
CA ALA A 104 -4.93 10.17 3.24
C ALA A 104 -6.34 10.40 2.65
N ILE A 105 -6.82 11.64 2.65
CA ILE A 105 -8.08 12.00 2.01
C ILE A 105 -7.77 12.92 0.84
N LEU A 106 -7.97 12.44 -0.38
CA LEU A 106 -7.73 13.16 -1.62
C LEU A 106 -8.82 12.84 -2.65
N ASP A 107 -9.24 13.84 -3.40
CA ASP A 107 -10.26 13.70 -4.49
C ASP A 107 -11.53 12.98 -4.03
N ASN A 108 -12.00 13.26 -2.80
CA ASN A 108 -13.16 12.63 -2.16
C ASN A 108 -13.04 11.10 -1.97
N LYS A 109 -11.83 10.59 -1.85
CA LYS A 109 -11.49 9.19 -1.59
C LYS A 109 -10.58 9.07 -0.38
N VAL A 110 -10.62 7.91 0.25
CA VAL A 110 -9.75 7.53 1.38
C VAL A 110 -8.69 6.57 0.89
N TRP A 111 -7.44 6.98 1.01
CA TRP A 111 -6.29 6.25 0.52
C TRP A 111 -5.48 5.67 1.68
N ILE A 112 -4.98 4.47 1.48
CA ILE A 112 -4.08 3.78 2.43
C ILE A 112 -2.65 3.88 1.90
N PRO A 113 -1.77 4.69 2.53
CA PRO A 113 -0.36 4.74 2.16
C PRO A 113 0.37 3.48 2.62
N VAL A 114 1.24 2.93 1.76
CA VAL A 114 1.98 1.69 2.04
C VAL A 114 3.45 1.87 1.67
N GLU A 115 4.33 1.57 2.62
CA GLU A 115 5.78 1.51 2.38
C GLU A 115 6.14 0.15 1.78
N ALA A 116 6.24 0.09 0.45
CA ALA A 116 6.48 -1.15 -0.28
C ALA A 116 7.85 -1.79 0.00
N THR A 117 8.83 -1.00 0.44
CA THR A 117 10.18 -1.48 0.79
C THR A 117 10.19 -2.37 2.04
N LEU A 118 9.10 -2.42 2.78
CA LEU A 118 8.89 -3.34 3.90
C LEU A 118 8.33 -4.70 3.46
N VAL A 119 8.35 -5.02 2.17
CA VAL A 119 7.95 -6.34 1.66
C VAL A 119 8.58 -7.48 2.48
N GLY A 120 7.80 -8.51 2.81
CA GLY A 120 8.22 -9.58 3.73
C GLY A 120 8.05 -9.26 5.22
N LYS A 121 7.59 -8.06 5.57
CA LYS A 121 7.06 -7.72 6.91
C LYS A 121 5.53 -7.70 6.84
N PRO A 122 4.82 -7.81 7.99
CA PRO A 122 3.37 -7.70 8.01
C PRO A 122 2.87 -6.43 7.33
N PHE A 123 1.77 -6.54 6.59
CA PHE A 123 1.15 -5.42 5.88
C PHE A 123 0.87 -4.22 6.79
N PHE A 124 0.40 -4.45 8.01
CA PHE A 124 0.13 -3.37 8.97
C PHE A 124 1.37 -2.55 9.33
N SER A 125 2.55 -3.16 9.30
CA SER A 125 3.81 -2.44 9.50
C SER A 125 4.11 -1.52 8.31
N ALA A 126 3.90 -2.00 7.10
CA ALA A 126 4.06 -1.22 5.87
C ALA A 126 3.04 -0.08 5.78
N TRP A 127 1.80 -0.33 6.17
CA TRP A 127 0.75 0.70 6.24
C TRP A 127 1.13 1.80 7.24
N LYS A 128 1.43 1.46 8.50
CA LYS A 128 1.81 2.44 9.53
C LYS A 128 3.00 3.29 9.11
N GLN A 129 4.02 2.66 8.54
CA GLN A 129 5.21 3.38 8.08
C GLN A 129 4.90 4.28 6.88
N GLY A 130 4.10 3.80 5.93
CA GLY A 130 3.65 4.58 4.77
C GLY A 130 2.81 5.78 5.19
N ALA A 131 1.86 5.59 6.11
CA ALA A 131 1.02 6.67 6.63
C ALA A 131 1.84 7.74 7.37
N LEU A 132 2.77 7.32 8.23
CA LEU A 132 3.67 8.24 8.94
C LEU A 132 4.52 9.05 7.96
N LYS A 133 5.17 8.38 7.00
CA LYS A 133 6.01 9.03 5.98
C LYS A 133 5.18 9.99 5.14
N TYR A 134 4.01 9.58 4.65
CA TYR A 134 3.13 10.45 3.87
C TYR A 134 2.74 11.71 4.64
N SER A 135 2.28 11.56 5.90
CA SER A 135 1.88 12.69 6.73
C SER A 135 3.02 13.70 6.93
N GLN A 136 4.23 13.22 7.21
CA GLN A 136 5.42 14.06 7.36
C GLN A 136 5.79 14.78 6.04
N MET A 137 5.92 14.02 4.95
CA MET A 137 6.33 14.59 3.65
C MET A 137 5.26 15.53 3.07
N LYS A 138 3.98 15.28 3.36
CA LYS A 138 2.88 16.17 2.97
C LYS A 138 2.91 17.49 3.73
N ALA A 139 3.14 17.44 5.04
CA ALA A 139 3.27 18.63 5.88
C ALA A 139 4.45 19.50 5.44
N ASP A 140 5.55 18.89 5.06
CA ASP A 140 6.76 19.55 4.59
C ASP A 140 6.72 19.94 3.10
N GLN A 141 5.67 19.58 2.37
CA GLN A 141 5.50 19.81 0.93
C GLN A 141 6.57 19.13 0.05
N PHE A 142 7.04 17.96 0.46
CA PHE A 142 8.06 17.16 -0.23
C PHE A 142 7.52 15.89 -0.88
N VAL A 143 6.23 15.79 -1.14
CA VAL A 143 5.63 14.65 -1.82
C VAL A 143 4.73 15.08 -2.98
N ASN A 144 4.91 14.43 -4.13
CA ASN A 144 4.00 14.50 -5.26
C ASN A 144 3.08 13.27 -5.26
N GLU A 145 1.78 13.49 -5.39
CA GLU A 145 0.80 12.43 -5.57
C GLU A 145 0.54 12.22 -7.07
N ILE A 146 0.97 11.07 -7.59
CA ILE A 146 0.88 10.73 -9.02
C ILE A 146 -0.14 9.63 -9.22
N SER A 147 -1.33 9.98 -9.71
CA SER A 147 -2.36 9.00 -10.04
C SER A 147 -1.91 8.08 -11.18
N MET A 148 -1.88 6.78 -10.93
CA MET A 148 -1.54 5.76 -11.93
C MET A 148 -2.53 5.78 -13.10
N THR A 149 -3.83 5.91 -12.83
CA THR A 149 -4.87 5.99 -13.86
C THR A 149 -4.66 7.20 -14.78
N LYS A 150 -4.35 8.37 -14.21
CA LYS A 150 -4.08 9.57 -15.01
C LYS A 150 -2.75 9.44 -15.78
N ALA A 151 -1.73 8.83 -15.18
CA ALA A 151 -0.45 8.60 -15.83
C ALA A 151 -0.61 7.66 -17.04
N MET A 152 -1.33 6.55 -16.89
CA MET A 152 -1.59 5.57 -17.96
C MET A 152 -2.42 6.13 -19.13
N THR A 153 -3.28 7.13 -18.88
CA THR A 153 -3.98 7.81 -19.98
C THR A 153 -3.07 8.74 -20.76
N LYS A 154 -2.07 9.32 -20.11
CA LYS A 154 -1.11 10.23 -20.75
C LYS A 154 0.07 9.48 -21.41
N TYR A 155 0.53 8.43 -20.75
CA TYR A 155 1.65 7.60 -21.17
C TYR A 155 1.16 6.16 -21.26
N LEU A 156 0.95 5.69 -22.48
CA LEU A 156 0.49 4.31 -22.68
C LEU A 156 1.55 3.33 -22.15
N PRO A 157 1.15 2.36 -21.31
CA PRO A 157 2.08 1.35 -20.82
C PRO A 157 2.76 0.61 -21.97
N GLY A 158 4.07 0.42 -21.87
CA GLY A 158 4.81 -0.43 -22.81
C GLY A 158 4.34 -1.88 -22.68
N SER A 159 4.19 -2.58 -23.81
CA SER A 159 3.84 -4.00 -23.83
C SER A 159 5.09 -4.79 -24.22
N ILE A 160 5.64 -5.53 -23.28
CA ILE A 160 6.66 -6.56 -23.54
C ILE A 160 6.05 -7.88 -23.12
N THR A 161 5.97 -8.82 -24.04
CA THR A 161 5.49 -10.18 -23.74
C THR A 161 6.65 -10.94 -23.11
N PRO A 162 6.55 -11.39 -21.85
CA PRO A 162 7.57 -12.23 -21.26
C PRO A 162 7.67 -13.57 -21.98
N GLU A 163 8.86 -14.14 -22.04
CA GLU A 163 9.08 -15.45 -22.67
C GLU A 163 8.43 -16.59 -21.88
N GLU A 164 8.36 -16.43 -20.55
CA GLU A 164 7.73 -17.40 -19.65
C GLU A 164 6.75 -16.69 -18.68
N VAL A 165 5.65 -17.38 -18.36
CA VAL A 165 4.71 -16.92 -17.34
C VAL A 165 5.09 -17.60 -16.02
N TYR A 166 5.53 -16.84 -15.05
CA TYR A 166 5.84 -17.34 -13.72
C TYR A 166 4.58 -17.40 -12.86
N ILE A 167 4.33 -18.57 -12.25
CA ILE A 167 3.25 -18.77 -11.29
C ILE A 167 3.91 -18.99 -9.92
N PRO A 168 3.77 -18.05 -8.96
CA PRO A 168 4.34 -18.19 -7.63
C PRO A 168 3.79 -19.40 -6.88
N ASP A 169 4.62 -20.07 -6.09
CA ASP A 169 4.19 -21.11 -5.16
C ASP A 169 3.48 -20.45 -3.96
N PRO A 170 2.20 -20.78 -3.67
CA PRO A 170 1.45 -20.16 -2.60
C PRO A 170 1.84 -20.65 -1.18
N THR A 171 2.77 -21.59 -1.04
CA THR A 171 3.04 -22.29 0.24
C THR A 171 3.62 -21.39 1.35
N GLY A 172 4.16 -20.23 1.06
CA GLY A 172 4.67 -19.31 2.09
C GLY A 172 3.69 -18.22 2.54
N VAL A 173 2.58 -18.06 1.82
CA VAL A 173 1.63 -16.94 2.05
C VAL A 173 0.91 -17.07 3.39
N SER A 174 0.66 -18.31 3.85
CA SER A 174 -0.16 -18.58 5.01
C SER A 174 0.37 -17.97 6.31
N GLU A 175 1.68 -18.01 6.55
CA GLU A 175 2.26 -17.54 7.81
C GLU A 175 2.16 -16.01 7.96
N LEU A 176 2.52 -15.26 6.91
CA LEU A 176 2.38 -13.79 6.91
C LEU A 176 0.92 -13.37 6.99
N LEU A 177 0.07 -14.03 6.19
CA LEU A 177 -1.37 -13.76 6.19
C LEU A 177 -2.02 -14.02 7.56
N GLU A 178 -1.65 -15.10 8.26
CA GLU A 178 -2.15 -15.36 9.61
C GLU A 178 -1.75 -14.26 10.61
N GLU A 179 -0.53 -13.74 10.51
CA GLU A 179 -0.08 -12.63 11.35
C GLU A 179 -0.88 -11.36 11.04
N ASP A 180 -1.06 -11.02 9.77
CA ASP A 180 -1.83 -9.86 9.37
C ASP A 180 -3.32 -10.01 9.70
N ILE A 181 -3.90 -11.20 9.58
CA ILE A 181 -5.27 -11.46 10.05
C ILE A 181 -5.37 -11.21 11.56
N ARG A 182 -4.42 -11.69 12.37
CA ARG A 182 -4.41 -11.42 13.82
C ARG A 182 -4.34 -9.94 14.11
N GLN A 183 -3.48 -9.19 13.39
CA GLN A 183 -3.36 -7.74 13.54
C GLN A 183 -4.63 -7.02 13.09
N TYR A 184 -5.24 -7.46 11.99
CA TYR A 184 -6.49 -6.92 11.48
C TYR A 184 -7.65 -7.12 12.46
N ILE A 185 -7.78 -8.32 13.04
CA ILE A 185 -8.79 -8.61 14.06
C ILE A 185 -8.59 -7.69 15.28
N LYS A 186 -7.36 -7.55 15.75
CA LYS A 186 -7.05 -6.67 16.89
C LYS A 186 -7.38 -5.21 16.58
N TRP A 187 -7.05 -4.75 15.39
CA TRP A 187 -7.39 -3.40 14.93
C TRP A 187 -8.91 -3.22 14.85
N LEU A 188 -9.64 -4.19 14.29
CA LEU A 188 -11.11 -4.16 14.22
C LEU A 188 -11.74 -4.12 15.63
N ASP A 189 -11.26 -4.91 16.58
CA ASP A 189 -11.73 -4.86 17.97
C ASP A 189 -11.55 -3.47 18.59
N GLN A 190 -10.43 -2.78 18.26
CA GLN A 190 -10.18 -1.43 18.74
C GLN A 190 -11.09 -0.39 18.08
N VAL A 191 -11.37 -0.52 16.77
CA VAL A 191 -12.32 0.34 16.04
C VAL A 191 -13.71 0.22 16.65
N VAL A 192 -14.14 -1.02 16.92
CA VAL A 192 -15.45 -1.29 17.55
C VAL A 192 -15.49 -0.72 18.96
N ALA A 193 -14.47 -0.93 19.79
CA ALA A 193 -14.39 -0.37 21.13
C ALA A 193 -14.47 1.17 21.11
N LYS A 194 -13.74 1.82 20.19
CA LYS A 194 -13.80 3.27 19.97
C LYS A 194 -15.21 3.73 19.58
N GLY A 195 -15.87 2.99 18.69
CA GLY A 195 -17.25 3.26 18.27
C GLY A 195 -18.25 3.15 19.43
N ILE A 196 -18.09 2.14 20.30
CA ILE A 196 -18.93 1.95 21.49
C ILE A 196 -18.71 3.08 22.50
N GLU A 197 -17.47 3.48 22.76
CA GLU A 197 -17.15 4.60 23.64
C GLU A 197 -17.62 5.95 23.06
N GLY A 198 -17.60 6.09 21.73
CA GLY A 198 -17.97 7.30 20.99
C GLY A 198 -19.45 7.45 20.69
N LYS A 199 -20.35 6.59 21.20
CA LYS A 199 -21.79 6.55 20.98
C LYS A 199 -22.21 5.81 19.70
N LEU A 200 -22.38 4.49 19.81
CA LEU A 200 -23.36 3.78 18.98
C LEU A 200 -24.76 4.24 19.45
N GLU A 201 -25.35 5.26 18.83
CA GLU A 201 -26.63 5.83 19.27
C GLU A 201 -27.83 5.20 18.54
N THR A 202 -27.59 4.62 17.36
CA THR A 202 -28.64 4.12 16.50
C THR A 202 -28.60 2.61 16.31
N ALA A 203 -29.75 2.01 15.99
CA ALA A 203 -29.81 0.59 15.64
C ALA A 203 -28.94 0.27 14.40
N ASP A 204 -28.79 1.23 13.49
CA ASP A 204 -27.96 1.07 12.29
C ASP A 204 -26.48 0.98 12.64
N ASP A 205 -26.00 1.76 13.64
CA ASP A 205 -24.60 1.66 14.10
C ASP A 205 -24.28 0.28 14.66
N TYR A 206 -25.19 -0.28 15.48
CA TYR A 206 -25.03 -1.66 16.02
C TYR A 206 -25.11 -2.71 14.91
N TYR A 207 -25.98 -2.49 13.92
CA TYR A 207 -26.10 -3.40 12.79
C TYR A 207 -24.82 -3.42 11.95
N ASP A 208 -24.25 -2.27 11.62
CA ASP A 208 -23.01 -2.15 10.85
C ASP A 208 -21.83 -2.86 11.55
N VAL A 209 -21.71 -2.71 12.86
CA VAL A 209 -20.72 -3.42 13.68
C VAL A 209 -20.95 -4.92 13.68
N ALA A 210 -22.20 -5.35 13.81
CA ALA A 210 -22.54 -6.78 13.79
C ALA A 210 -22.25 -7.39 12.40
N VAL A 211 -22.52 -6.67 11.31
CA VAL A 211 -22.18 -7.09 9.93
C VAL A 211 -20.68 -7.26 9.78
N LEU A 212 -19.87 -6.30 10.26
CA LEU A 212 -18.42 -6.41 10.23
C LEU A 212 -17.92 -7.65 10.95
N TYR A 213 -18.40 -7.92 12.17
CA TYR A 213 -18.03 -9.14 12.90
C TYR A 213 -18.49 -10.43 12.20
N MET A 214 -19.65 -10.41 11.56
CA MET A 214 -20.14 -11.56 10.80
C MET A 214 -19.30 -11.83 9.55
N GLU A 215 -18.95 -10.81 8.79
CA GLU A 215 -18.12 -10.93 7.59
C GLU A 215 -16.76 -11.54 7.90
N PHE A 216 -16.21 -11.28 9.08
CA PHE A 216 -14.93 -11.85 9.53
C PHE A 216 -15.07 -13.12 10.39
N GLY A 217 -16.26 -13.77 10.40
CA GLY A 217 -16.47 -15.04 11.08
C GLY A 217 -16.45 -14.97 12.61
N ARG A 218 -16.63 -13.78 13.20
CA ARG A 218 -16.64 -13.56 14.65
C ARG A 218 -18.08 -13.52 15.21
N TYR A 219 -18.88 -14.51 14.87
CA TYR A 219 -20.29 -14.58 15.22
C TYR A 219 -20.59 -14.48 16.73
N GLN A 220 -19.62 -14.82 17.59
CA GLN A 220 -19.80 -14.73 19.05
C GLN A 220 -19.64 -13.31 19.60
N SER A 221 -19.12 -12.39 18.81
CA SER A 221 -18.88 -10.99 19.19
C SER A 221 -19.92 -10.04 18.59
N ALA A 222 -20.74 -10.50 17.65
CA ALA A 222 -21.82 -9.76 16.99
C ALA A 222 -23.18 -9.79 17.77
#